data_c3053322af401b24c57164261bb07010
#
_entry.id   c3053322af401b24c57164261bb07010
#
_cell.length_a   1.000
_cell.length_b   1.000
_cell.length_c   1.000
_cell.angle_alpha   90.00
_cell.angle_beta   90.00
_cell.angle_gamma   90.00
#
_symmetry.space_group_name_H-M   'P 1'
#
loop_
_entity.id
_entity.type
_entity.pdbx_description
1 polymer ?
#
loop_
_entity_poly.entity_id
_entity_poly.type
_entity_poly.pdbx_seq_one_letter_code
_entity_poly.pdbx_strand_id
1 'polypeptide(L)'
;WAMEHMAHSTFNEPSLDAVDHYNRYEEDIQLMAQAGLSAYRFSIEWARIEPEEGKFDETEIAHYRSVLECCHANHITPVVTMMHFTSPVWVIRNDGWENERTVDAFARYCGYVAERLGNLMGYVVTINEANMGLQVAAIAERYKRQMMAKMSQMQAQGLEGTAQIGMNFNTMMENMQLQKQENKDVFGTEEPQNF
;
A
#
# COMPACT_ATOMS: atom_id res chain seq x y z
N TRP A 1 -6.37 0.17 6.07
CA TRP A 1 -7.39 -0.05 7.11
C TRP A 1 -8.39 -1.11 6.71
N ALA A 2 -9.06 -1.01 5.55
CA ALA A 2 -10.08 -1.97 5.13
C ALA A 2 -9.55 -3.41 5.10
N MET A 3 -8.38 -3.63 4.49
CA MET A 3 -7.76 -4.96 4.40
C MET A 3 -7.35 -5.56 5.74
N GLU A 4 -6.91 -4.73 6.67
CA GLU A 4 -6.50 -5.19 8.01
C GLU A 4 -7.70 -5.73 8.81
N HIS A 5 -8.92 -5.28 8.49
CA HIS A 5 -10.16 -5.63 9.19
C HIS A 5 -11.00 -6.70 8.47
N MET A 6 -10.49 -7.29 7.39
CA MET A 6 -11.19 -8.37 6.69
C MET A 6 -11.09 -9.68 7.49
N ALA A 7 -12.14 -10.51 7.43
CA ALA A 7 -12.19 -11.77 8.18
C ALA A 7 -11.05 -12.75 7.84
N HIS A 8 -10.56 -12.70 6.60
CA HIS A 8 -9.45 -13.54 6.10
C HIS A 8 -8.20 -12.71 5.78
N SER A 9 -8.03 -11.59 6.50
CA SER A 9 -6.83 -10.75 6.35
C SER A 9 -5.53 -11.54 6.58
N THR A 10 -4.53 -11.25 5.77
CA THR A 10 -3.16 -11.75 5.98
C THR A 10 -2.43 -10.98 7.10
N PHE A 11 -2.99 -9.88 7.56
CA PHE A 11 -2.47 -9.13 8.70
C PHE A 11 -2.90 -9.80 10.00
N ASN A 12 -1.96 -10.08 10.88
CA ASN A 12 -2.24 -10.69 12.19
C ASN A 12 -2.93 -9.70 13.13
N GLU A 13 -2.58 -8.42 13.03
CA GLU A 13 -3.10 -7.35 13.86
C GLU A 13 -3.29 -6.09 12.99
N PRO A 14 -4.34 -5.30 13.22
CA PRO A 14 -4.53 -4.01 12.56
C PRO A 14 -3.52 -3.00 13.09
N SER A 15 -3.03 -2.11 12.22
CA SER A 15 -2.09 -1.05 12.61
C SER A 15 -2.72 0.05 13.46
N LEU A 16 -4.06 0.17 13.47
CA LEU A 16 -4.81 1.23 14.16
C LEU A 16 -4.20 2.61 13.87
N ASP A 17 -3.94 3.39 14.93
CA ASP A 17 -3.28 4.70 14.81
C ASP A 17 -1.74 4.57 14.73
N ALA A 18 -1.22 3.33 14.83
CA ALA A 18 0.21 3.03 14.88
C ALA A 18 0.95 3.92 15.89
N VAL A 19 1.84 4.81 15.42
CA VAL A 19 2.55 5.78 16.26
C VAL A 19 1.85 7.15 16.33
N ASP A 20 0.64 7.23 15.78
CA ASP A 20 -0.16 8.46 15.72
C ASP A 20 0.57 9.65 15.08
N HIS A 21 1.39 9.38 14.08
CA HIS A 21 2.20 10.41 13.40
C HIS A 21 1.34 11.55 12.83
N TYR A 22 0.12 11.25 12.39
CA TYR A 22 -0.80 12.26 11.85
C TYR A 22 -1.02 13.41 12.82
N ASN A 23 -1.20 13.12 14.11
CA ASN A 23 -1.40 14.14 15.15
C ASN A 23 -0.08 14.58 15.82
N ARG A 24 0.97 13.75 15.77
CA ARG A 24 2.24 13.94 16.49
C ARG A 24 3.41 14.30 15.58
N TYR A 25 3.17 14.68 14.34
CA TYR A 25 4.22 14.96 13.36
C TYR A 25 5.23 16.02 13.82
N GLU A 26 4.79 17.02 14.59
CA GLU A 26 5.69 18.07 15.12
C GLU A 26 6.72 17.47 16.07
N GLU A 27 6.28 16.64 17.02
CA GLU A 27 7.15 15.95 17.97
C GLU A 27 8.11 15.01 17.23
N ASP A 28 7.59 14.21 16.31
CA ASP A 28 8.38 13.24 15.54
C ASP A 28 9.46 13.92 14.69
N ILE A 29 9.13 15.02 14.02
CA ILE A 29 10.07 15.78 13.19
C ILE A 29 11.14 16.45 14.09
N GLN A 30 10.78 16.97 15.26
CA GLN A 30 11.74 17.49 16.22
C GLN A 30 12.70 16.40 16.72
N LEU A 31 12.21 15.19 17.01
CA LEU A 31 13.05 14.05 17.38
C LEU A 31 14.02 13.66 16.26
N MET A 32 13.56 13.66 15.00
CA MET A 32 14.43 13.42 13.85
C MET A 32 15.56 14.46 13.75
N ALA A 33 15.24 15.73 13.92
CA ALA A 33 16.22 16.82 13.91
C ALA A 33 17.24 16.69 15.07
N GLN A 34 16.78 16.36 16.28
CA GLN A 34 17.64 16.11 17.44
C GLN A 34 18.56 14.90 17.22
N ALA A 35 18.09 13.89 16.48
CA ALA A 35 18.90 12.73 16.09
C ALA A 35 19.91 13.03 14.96
N GLY A 36 19.93 14.27 14.44
CA GLY A 36 20.85 14.71 13.40
C GLY A 36 20.44 14.28 11.98
N LEU A 37 19.18 13.89 11.76
CA LEU A 37 18.66 13.57 10.44
C LEU A 37 18.45 14.87 9.64
N SER A 38 18.85 14.87 8.37
CA SER A 38 18.76 16.03 7.47
C SER A 38 17.67 15.89 6.39
N ALA A 39 17.05 14.71 6.27
CA ALA A 39 15.97 14.45 5.34
C ALA A 39 14.96 13.50 5.96
N TYR A 40 13.68 13.68 5.61
CA TYR A 40 12.59 12.82 6.02
C TYR A 40 11.73 12.46 4.81
N ARG A 41 11.56 11.13 4.58
CA ARG A 41 10.68 10.63 3.53
C ARG A 41 9.37 10.18 4.11
N PHE A 42 8.27 10.73 3.59
CA PHE A 42 6.91 10.34 3.91
C PHE A 42 6.01 10.39 2.69
N SER A 43 4.84 9.80 2.76
CA SER A 43 3.86 9.83 1.68
C SER A 43 2.72 10.79 1.98
N ILE A 44 2.21 11.42 0.92
CA ILE A 44 0.90 12.07 0.93
C ILE A 44 -0.12 11.01 0.53
N GLU A 45 -1.12 10.77 1.38
CA GLU A 45 -2.11 9.72 1.15
C GLU A 45 -3.18 10.19 0.16
N TRP A 46 -3.19 9.60 -1.03
CA TRP A 46 -4.16 9.93 -2.08
C TRP A 46 -5.60 9.78 -1.60
N ALA A 47 -5.92 8.73 -0.84
CA ALA A 47 -7.26 8.50 -0.31
C ALA A 47 -7.74 9.59 0.66
N ARG A 48 -6.83 10.32 1.31
CA ARG A 48 -7.17 11.48 2.13
C ARG A 48 -7.41 12.72 1.29
N ILE A 49 -6.52 12.96 0.32
CA ILE A 49 -6.61 14.14 -0.55
C ILE A 49 -7.81 14.08 -1.48
N GLU A 50 -8.15 12.91 -2.02
CA GLU A 50 -9.25 12.70 -2.96
C GLU A 50 -10.09 11.49 -2.51
N PRO A 51 -10.88 11.61 -1.42
CA PRO A 51 -11.68 10.53 -0.86
C PRO A 51 -12.78 10.03 -1.80
N GLU A 52 -13.29 10.89 -2.67
CA GLU A 52 -14.20 10.57 -3.77
C GLU A 52 -13.64 11.14 -5.07
N GLU A 53 -13.88 10.48 -6.19
CA GLU A 53 -13.36 10.90 -7.50
C GLU A 53 -13.71 12.36 -7.82
N GLY A 54 -12.66 13.16 -8.02
CA GLY A 54 -12.78 14.59 -8.33
C GLY A 54 -13.12 15.49 -7.15
N LYS A 55 -13.28 14.95 -5.94
CA LYS A 55 -13.54 15.73 -4.72
C LYS A 55 -12.29 15.76 -3.85
N PHE A 56 -11.64 16.91 -3.86
CA PHE A 56 -10.41 17.12 -3.10
C PHE A 56 -10.69 17.74 -1.73
N ASP A 57 -9.96 17.29 -0.71
CA ASP A 57 -10.04 17.78 0.66
C ASP A 57 -8.94 18.80 0.95
N GLU A 58 -9.32 20.07 1.03
CA GLU A 58 -8.38 21.17 1.36
C GLU A 58 -7.92 21.13 2.82
N THR A 59 -8.65 20.44 3.70
CA THR A 59 -8.22 20.27 5.10
C THR A 59 -7.00 19.36 5.15
N GLU A 60 -7.00 18.28 4.37
CA GLU A 60 -5.86 17.37 4.26
C GLU A 60 -4.66 18.05 3.56
N ILE A 61 -4.91 18.90 2.56
CA ILE A 61 -3.85 19.75 1.97
C ILE A 61 -3.23 20.66 3.02
N ALA A 62 -4.05 21.31 3.87
CA ALA A 62 -3.55 22.18 4.94
C ALA A 62 -2.74 21.37 5.97
N HIS A 63 -3.17 20.17 6.33
CA HIS A 63 -2.43 19.28 7.22
C HIS A 63 -1.04 18.96 6.64
N TYR A 64 -0.96 18.46 5.39
CA TYR A 64 0.34 18.14 4.76
C TYR A 64 1.22 19.39 4.57
N ARG A 65 0.63 20.56 4.35
CA ARG A 65 1.36 21.83 4.36
C ARG A 65 2.05 22.05 5.70
N SER A 66 1.33 21.88 6.81
CA SER A 66 1.89 22.02 8.15
C SER A 66 3.03 21.05 8.43
N VAL A 67 2.92 19.80 7.96
CA VAL A 67 4.00 18.79 8.05
C VAL A 67 5.24 19.26 7.29
N LEU A 68 5.07 19.75 6.05
CA LEU A 68 6.17 20.23 5.21
C LEU A 68 6.84 21.47 5.81
N GLU A 69 6.07 22.42 6.30
CA GLU A 69 6.56 23.63 6.97
C GLU A 69 7.32 23.29 8.26
N CYS A 70 6.82 22.29 9.01
CA CYS A 70 7.51 21.79 10.20
C CYS A 70 8.87 21.15 9.83
N CYS A 71 8.98 20.39 8.73
CA CYS A 71 10.26 19.89 8.24
C CYS A 71 11.25 21.04 7.97
N HIS A 72 10.82 22.07 7.25
CA HIS A 72 11.66 23.22 6.94
C HIS A 72 12.09 23.99 8.20
N ALA A 73 11.17 24.21 9.16
CA ALA A 73 11.47 24.86 10.43
C ALA A 73 12.52 24.12 11.24
N ASN A 74 12.62 22.81 11.07
CA ASN A 74 13.60 21.95 11.73
C ASN A 74 14.82 21.58 10.85
N HIS A 75 15.03 22.28 9.73
CA HIS A 75 16.12 22.06 8.78
C HIS A 75 16.17 20.63 8.20
N ILE A 76 15.02 19.99 8.09
CA ILE A 76 14.85 18.67 7.47
C ILE A 76 14.31 18.85 6.06
N THR A 77 14.98 18.24 5.08
CA THR A 77 14.54 18.24 3.69
C THR A 77 13.41 17.21 3.49
N PRO A 78 12.18 17.63 3.11
CA PRO A 78 11.10 16.71 2.86
C PRO A 78 11.29 15.97 1.53
N VAL A 79 11.17 14.63 1.56
CA VAL A 79 11.15 13.75 0.41
C VAL A 79 9.75 13.14 0.32
N VAL A 80 8.92 13.68 -0.57
CA VAL A 80 7.50 13.33 -0.65
C VAL A 80 7.27 12.19 -1.61
N THR A 81 6.60 11.13 -1.15
CA THR A 81 6.12 10.05 -2.00
C THR A 81 4.64 10.27 -2.31
N MET A 82 4.29 10.33 -3.61
CA MET A 82 2.93 10.61 -4.03
C MET A 82 2.01 9.40 -3.91
N MET A 83 2.54 8.19 -4.08
CA MET A 83 1.78 6.94 -3.91
C MET A 83 2.68 5.88 -3.28
N HIS A 84 2.24 5.33 -2.14
CA HIS A 84 2.96 4.29 -1.41
C HIS A 84 2.04 3.11 -1.10
N PHE A 85 1.78 2.30 -2.13
CA PHE A 85 0.95 1.10 -2.18
C PHE A 85 -0.57 1.33 -2.05
N THR A 86 -1.01 2.30 -1.26
CA THR A 86 -2.43 2.53 -1.01
C THR A 86 -3.08 3.36 -2.11
N SER A 87 -4.35 3.11 -2.38
CA SER A 87 -5.17 3.84 -3.35
C SER A 87 -6.55 4.14 -2.76
N PRO A 88 -7.23 5.20 -3.22
CA PRO A 88 -8.61 5.47 -2.81
C PRO A 88 -9.53 4.29 -3.17
N VAL A 89 -10.54 4.05 -2.32
CA VAL A 89 -11.51 2.95 -2.54
C VAL A 89 -12.22 3.07 -3.88
N TRP A 90 -12.49 4.29 -4.36
CA TRP A 90 -13.13 4.49 -5.67
C TRP A 90 -12.21 4.07 -6.84
N VAL A 91 -10.87 4.20 -6.71
CA VAL A 91 -9.91 3.65 -7.67
C VAL A 91 -9.99 2.14 -7.70
N ILE A 92 -9.96 1.49 -6.51
CA ILE A 92 -10.01 0.03 -6.38
C ILE A 92 -11.33 -0.51 -6.96
N ARG A 93 -12.46 0.14 -6.70
CA ARG A 93 -13.78 -0.23 -7.24
C ARG A 93 -13.87 -0.12 -8.76
N ASN A 94 -12.98 0.64 -9.38
CA ASN A 94 -12.88 0.83 -10.82
C ASN A 94 -11.68 0.08 -11.41
N ASP A 95 -11.42 -1.14 -10.98
CA ASP A 95 -10.35 -2.05 -11.44
C ASP A 95 -8.93 -1.55 -11.15
N GLY A 96 -8.76 -0.61 -10.22
CA GLY A 96 -7.45 -0.18 -9.73
C GLY A 96 -6.50 0.24 -10.83
N TRP A 97 -5.26 -0.23 -10.75
CA TRP A 97 -4.19 0.07 -11.70
C TRP A 97 -4.26 -0.70 -13.03
N GLU A 98 -5.21 -1.62 -13.20
CA GLU A 98 -5.48 -2.27 -14.49
C GLU A 98 -6.40 -1.41 -15.38
N ASN A 99 -7.09 -0.43 -14.81
CA ASN A 99 -7.87 0.52 -15.54
C ASN A 99 -7.00 1.69 -16.03
N GLU A 100 -6.94 1.89 -17.35
CA GLU A 100 -6.16 3.00 -17.95
C GLU A 100 -6.56 4.37 -17.41
N ARG A 101 -7.81 4.58 -16.99
CA ARG A 101 -8.29 5.83 -16.37
C ARG A 101 -7.58 6.16 -15.05
N THR A 102 -7.03 5.16 -14.37
CA THR A 102 -6.27 5.39 -13.13
C THR A 102 -5.02 6.22 -13.38
N VAL A 103 -4.41 6.10 -14.56
CA VAL A 103 -3.24 6.93 -14.95
C VAL A 103 -3.62 8.40 -14.99
N ASP A 104 -4.74 8.74 -15.62
CA ASP A 104 -5.23 10.14 -15.71
C ASP A 104 -5.67 10.65 -14.32
N ALA A 105 -6.33 9.82 -13.54
CA ALA A 105 -6.73 10.14 -12.17
C ALA A 105 -5.52 10.41 -11.27
N PHE A 106 -4.49 9.57 -11.35
CA PHE A 106 -3.26 9.76 -10.61
C PHE A 106 -2.50 11.03 -11.06
N ALA A 107 -2.45 11.28 -12.36
CA ALA A 107 -1.84 12.51 -12.89
C ALA A 107 -2.58 13.76 -12.40
N ARG A 108 -3.92 13.72 -12.36
CA ARG A 108 -4.77 14.80 -11.81
C ARG A 108 -4.47 15.03 -10.33
N TYR A 109 -4.45 13.97 -9.52
CA TYR A 109 -4.09 14.04 -8.10
C TYR A 109 -2.70 14.62 -7.90
N CYS A 110 -1.68 14.12 -8.60
CA CYS A 110 -0.33 14.64 -8.52
C CYS A 110 -0.24 16.12 -8.90
N GLY A 111 -0.94 16.53 -9.96
CA GLY A 111 -1.03 17.92 -10.38
C GLY A 111 -1.65 18.81 -9.32
N TYR A 112 -2.75 18.35 -8.70
CA TYR A 112 -3.45 19.08 -7.64
C TYR A 112 -2.55 19.29 -6.40
N VAL A 113 -1.86 18.25 -5.97
CA VAL A 113 -0.92 18.32 -4.83
C VAL A 113 0.29 19.19 -5.18
N ALA A 114 0.86 19.04 -6.37
CA ALA A 114 2.02 19.81 -6.81
C ALA A 114 1.72 21.32 -6.92
N GLU A 115 0.54 21.69 -7.38
CA GLU A 115 0.11 23.10 -7.44
C GLU A 115 0.07 23.75 -6.05
N ARG A 116 -0.36 23.00 -5.04
CA ARG A 116 -0.59 23.52 -3.69
C ARG A 116 0.60 23.41 -2.75
N LEU A 117 1.40 22.38 -2.89
CA LEU A 117 2.46 22.01 -1.97
C LEU A 117 3.85 21.91 -2.62
N GLY A 118 3.94 21.95 -3.94
CA GLY A 118 5.18 21.68 -4.67
C GLY A 118 6.35 22.59 -4.29
N ASN A 119 6.08 23.84 -3.92
CA ASN A 119 7.11 24.79 -3.47
C ASN A 119 7.72 24.44 -2.10
N LEU A 120 7.07 23.55 -1.33
CA LEU A 120 7.55 23.06 -0.04
C LEU A 120 8.23 21.68 -0.12
N MET A 121 8.12 20.98 -1.25
CA MET A 121 8.72 19.66 -1.45
C MET A 121 10.19 19.80 -1.84
N GLY A 122 11.09 19.14 -1.11
CA GLY A 122 12.51 19.08 -1.49
C GLY A 122 12.74 18.11 -2.64
N TYR A 123 12.20 16.92 -2.53
CA TYR A 123 12.23 15.87 -3.56
C TYR A 123 10.89 15.17 -3.66
N VAL A 124 10.59 14.62 -4.83
CA VAL A 124 9.36 13.87 -5.08
C VAL A 124 9.69 12.48 -5.62
N VAL A 125 9.08 11.46 -4.99
CA VAL A 125 9.02 10.08 -5.49
C VAL A 125 7.60 9.87 -5.99
N THR A 126 7.42 9.54 -7.25
CA THR A 126 6.08 9.43 -7.83
C THR A 126 5.32 8.21 -7.30
N ILE A 127 5.89 7.02 -7.49
CA ILE A 127 5.30 5.74 -7.06
C ILE A 127 6.38 4.93 -6.34
N ASN A 128 6.07 4.46 -5.12
CA ASN A 128 6.96 3.57 -4.40
C ASN A 128 6.87 2.16 -4.99
N GLU A 129 8.03 1.58 -5.34
CA GLU A 129 8.15 0.17 -5.75
C GLU A 129 7.10 -0.25 -6.81
N ALA A 130 6.96 0.52 -7.86
CA ALA A 130 5.93 0.36 -8.89
C ALA A 130 5.84 -1.06 -9.51
N ASN A 131 6.92 -1.85 -9.44
CA ASN A 131 6.99 -3.22 -9.94
C ASN A 131 6.88 -4.30 -8.85
N MET A 132 6.64 -3.92 -7.59
CA MET A 132 6.59 -4.87 -6.46
C MET A 132 5.49 -5.93 -6.67
N GLY A 133 4.30 -5.54 -7.10
CA GLY A 133 3.21 -6.47 -7.37
C GLY A 133 3.61 -7.56 -8.36
N LEU A 134 4.28 -7.19 -9.45
CA LEU A 134 4.77 -8.16 -10.45
C LEU A 134 5.85 -9.07 -9.88
N GLN A 135 6.77 -8.52 -9.07
CA GLN A 135 7.82 -9.32 -8.43
C GLN A 135 7.24 -10.32 -7.42
N VAL A 136 6.32 -9.89 -6.58
CA VAL A 136 5.64 -10.77 -5.61
C VAL A 136 4.85 -11.86 -6.32
N ALA A 137 4.10 -11.53 -7.36
CA ALA A 137 3.37 -12.52 -8.17
C ALA A 137 4.32 -13.54 -8.81
N ALA A 138 5.44 -13.12 -9.37
CA ALA A 138 6.45 -14.00 -9.96
C ALA A 138 7.08 -14.94 -8.92
N ILE A 139 7.38 -14.42 -7.72
CA ILE A 139 7.92 -15.21 -6.60
C ILE A 139 6.88 -16.23 -6.13
N ALA A 140 5.62 -15.83 -5.95
CA ALA A 140 4.53 -16.71 -5.54
C ALA A 140 4.31 -17.85 -6.54
N GLU A 141 4.30 -17.55 -7.85
CA GLU A 141 4.15 -18.56 -8.90
C GLU A 141 5.35 -19.52 -8.97
N ARG A 142 6.57 -19.00 -8.77
CA ARG A 142 7.77 -19.84 -8.68
C ARG A 142 7.70 -20.78 -7.48
N TYR A 143 7.30 -20.27 -6.31
CA TYR A 143 7.13 -21.06 -5.10
C TYR A 143 6.07 -22.16 -5.29
N LYS A 144 4.92 -21.81 -5.84
CA LYS A 144 3.85 -22.74 -6.19
C LYS A 144 4.35 -23.89 -7.08
N ARG A 145 5.09 -23.58 -8.16
CA ARG A 145 5.67 -24.61 -9.06
C ARG A 145 6.66 -25.51 -8.32
N GLN A 146 7.51 -24.95 -7.47
CA GLN A 146 8.47 -25.73 -6.68
C GLN A 146 7.77 -26.66 -5.68
N MET A 147 6.72 -26.19 -5.02
CA MET A 147 5.92 -27.00 -4.09
C MET A 147 5.21 -28.13 -4.83
N MET A 148 4.57 -27.86 -5.96
CA MET A 148 3.91 -28.87 -6.77
C MET A 148 4.90 -29.94 -7.27
N ALA A 149 6.08 -29.54 -7.75
CA ALA A 149 7.12 -30.46 -8.18
C ALA A 149 7.61 -31.35 -7.02
N LYS A 150 7.82 -30.77 -5.83
CA LYS A 150 8.23 -31.47 -4.62
C LYS A 150 7.16 -32.48 -4.19
N MET A 151 5.89 -32.10 -4.17
CA MET A 151 4.77 -32.98 -3.85
C MET A 151 4.70 -34.17 -4.82
N SER A 152 4.80 -33.93 -6.14
CA SER A 152 4.80 -34.97 -7.17
C SER A 152 5.98 -35.94 -6.97
N GLN A 153 7.16 -35.45 -6.66
CA GLN A 153 8.34 -36.26 -6.37
C GLN A 153 8.17 -37.14 -5.13
N MET A 154 7.64 -36.58 -4.03
CA MET A 154 7.37 -37.31 -2.79
C MET A 154 6.29 -38.39 -3.00
N GLN A 155 5.25 -38.10 -3.77
CA GLN A 155 4.20 -39.06 -4.14
C GLN A 155 4.76 -40.22 -4.97
N ALA A 156 5.65 -39.93 -5.92
CA ALA A 156 6.33 -40.95 -6.70
C ALA A 156 7.26 -41.84 -5.88
N GLN A 157 7.77 -41.34 -4.76
CA GLN A 157 8.64 -42.07 -3.84
C GLN A 157 7.88 -42.83 -2.74
N GLY A 158 6.55 -42.72 -2.68
CA GLY A 158 5.70 -43.43 -1.69
C GLY A 158 5.96 -42.97 -0.24
N LEU A 159 6.50 -41.76 -0.02
CA LEU A 159 6.83 -41.24 1.30
C LEU A 159 5.56 -40.83 2.06
N GLU A 160 5.41 -41.33 3.29
CA GLU A 160 4.39 -40.87 4.22
C GLU A 160 4.63 -39.40 4.58
N GLY A 161 3.58 -38.58 4.58
CA GLY A 161 3.67 -37.13 4.88
C GLY A 161 3.21 -36.21 3.72
N THR A 162 3.03 -36.75 2.51
CA THR A 162 2.47 -35.99 1.39
C THR A 162 1.09 -35.42 1.68
N ALA A 163 0.29 -36.12 2.49
CA ALA A 163 -1.05 -35.69 2.88
C ALA A 163 -1.01 -34.39 3.69
N GLN A 164 -0.10 -34.26 4.67
CA GLN A 164 0.00 -33.05 5.49
C GLN A 164 0.48 -31.85 4.69
N ILE A 165 1.45 -32.02 3.80
CA ILE A 165 1.93 -30.96 2.91
C ILE A 165 0.81 -30.53 1.93
N GLY A 166 0.06 -31.49 1.41
CA GLY A 166 -1.09 -31.25 0.55
C GLY A 166 -2.21 -30.49 1.27
N MET A 167 -2.53 -30.88 2.51
CA MET A 167 -3.53 -30.18 3.34
C MET A 167 -3.10 -28.72 3.61
N ASN A 168 -1.86 -28.48 4.03
CA ASN A 168 -1.37 -27.13 4.29
C ASN A 168 -1.40 -26.26 3.03
N PHE A 169 -1.04 -26.82 1.87
CA PHE A 169 -1.09 -26.11 0.60
C PHE A 169 -2.53 -25.78 0.20
N ASN A 170 -3.45 -26.75 0.30
CA ASN A 170 -4.86 -26.55 -0.01
C ASN A 170 -5.48 -25.49 0.91
N THR A 171 -5.22 -25.54 2.22
CA THR A 171 -5.69 -24.52 3.17
C THR A 171 -5.17 -23.15 2.81
N MET A 172 -3.91 -23.02 2.41
CA MET A 172 -3.34 -21.76 1.95
C MET A 172 -4.05 -21.25 0.69
N MET A 173 -4.30 -22.14 -0.29
CA MET A 173 -5.00 -21.76 -1.53
C MET A 173 -6.47 -21.39 -1.28
N GLU A 174 -7.15 -22.10 -0.37
CA GLU A 174 -8.52 -21.77 0.07
C GLU A 174 -8.56 -20.39 0.74
N ASN A 175 -7.65 -20.09 1.64
CA ASN A 175 -7.56 -18.79 2.30
C ASN A 175 -7.30 -17.67 1.28
N MET A 176 -6.44 -17.88 0.29
CA MET A 176 -6.22 -16.91 -0.79
C MET A 176 -7.48 -16.68 -1.63
N GLN A 177 -8.25 -17.74 -1.93
CA GLN A 177 -9.51 -17.62 -2.66
C GLN A 177 -10.59 -16.90 -1.83
N LEU A 178 -10.69 -17.20 -0.54
CA LEU A 178 -11.60 -16.53 0.39
C LEU A 178 -11.26 -15.04 0.48
N GLN A 179 -10.00 -14.70 0.63
CA GLN A 179 -9.55 -13.30 0.65
C GLN A 179 -9.88 -12.57 -0.66
N LYS A 180 -9.70 -13.26 -1.81
CA LYS A 180 -10.07 -12.71 -3.11
C LYS A 180 -11.58 -12.44 -3.21
N GLN A 181 -12.42 -13.37 -2.73
CA GLN A 181 -13.87 -13.20 -2.71
C GLN A 181 -14.28 -12.07 -1.76
N GLU A 182 -13.70 -12.03 -0.57
CA GLU A 182 -13.97 -10.99 0.43
C GLU A 182 -13.59 -9.60 -0.09
N ASN A 183 -12.45 -9.49 -0.78
CA ASN A 183 -12.05 -8.27 -1.45
C ASN A 183 -13.06 -7.82 -2.51
N LYS A 184 -13.59 -8.77 -3.31
CA LYS A 184 -14.65 -8.51 -4.28
C LYS A 184 -15.91 -7.97 -3.59
N ASP A 185 -16.30 -8.57 -2.49
CA ASP A 185 -17.50 -8.16 -1.73
C ASP A 185 -17.33 -6.77 -1.11
N VAL A 186 -16.13 -6.47 -0.59
CA VAL A 186 -15.83 -5.17 0.05
C VAL A 186 -15.62 -4.07 -0.97
N PHE A 187 -14.89 -4.34 -2.06
CA PHE A 187 -14.49 -3.32 -3.04
C PHE A 187 -15.30 -3.35 -4.34
N GLY A 188 -16.09 -4.41 -4.57
CA GLY A 188 -16.92 -4.56 -5.77
C GLY A 188 -16.13 -4.90 -7.05
N THR A 189 -14.89 -5.38 -6.91
CA THR A 189 -14.03 -5.83 -8.02
C THR A 189 -13.70 -7.31 -7.90
N GLU A 190 -13.44 -7.98 -9.02
CA GLU A 190 -13.08 -9.41 -9.03
C GLU A 190 -11.67 -9.65 -8.50
N GLU A 191 -10.78 -8.67 -8.61
CA GLU A 191 -9.43 -8.72 -8.08
C GLU A 191 -9.08 -7.39 -7.42
N PRO A 192 -8.70 -7.38 -6.15
CA PRO A 192 -8.07 -6.20 -5.56
C PRO A 192 -6.71 -6.08 -6.20
N GLN A 193 -6.61 -5.12 -7.04
CA GLN A 193 -5.40 -4.80 -7.77
C GLN A 193 -4.50 -3.97 -6.88
N ASN A 194 -3.32 -4.49 -6.66
CA ASN A 194 -2.16 -3.76 -6.14
C ASN A 194 -2.34 -3.10 -4.76
N PHE A 195 -1.84 -3.80 -3.82
CA PHE A 195 -1.38 -3.23 -2.56
C PHE A 195 0.11 -2.98 -2.62
#